data_3c5f1d1f671b58074216f50416e420c3
#
_entry.id   3c5f1d1f671b58074216f50416e420c3
#
_cell.length_a   1.000
_cell.length_b   1.000
_cell.length_c   1.000
_cell.angle_alpha   90.00
_cell.angle_beta   90.00
_cell.angle_gamma   90.00
#
_symmetry.space_group_name_H-M   'P 1'
#
loop_
_entity.id
_entity.type
_entity.pdbx_description
1 polymer ?
#
loop_
_entity_poly.entity_id
_entity_poly.type
_entity_poly.pdbx_seq_one_letter_code
_entity_poly.pdbx_strand_id
1 'polypeptide(L)'
;QEQIGGKLMRQFYISDPAIFDLEMSPFDFKLYSYLCKNYDLKRLTPYVRMVDCADHFITPLPKIKDALQRLSLMNIDYKPLITHKNFTYFDMPRYKHFLQNIKFQKNFSNRGFNKVKQNIYTYQNGEYDS
;
A
#
# COMPACT_ATOMS: atom_id res chain seq x y z
N GLN A 1 -5.28 -12.32 16.20
CA GLN A 1 -4.81 -12.79 14.91
C GLN A 1 -5.77 -13.78 14.32
N GLU A 2 -6.27 -13.50 13.17
CA GLU A 2 -7.28 -14.33 12.57
C GLU A 2 -6.79 -15.18 11.45
N GLN A 3 -7.35 -16.35 11.37
CA GLN A 3 -7.09 -17.27 10.30
C GLN A 3 -8.36 -17.43 9.49
N ILE A 4 -8.26 -17.25 8.20
CA ILE A 4 -9.41 -17.43 7.33
C ILE A 4 -9.04 -18.45 6.30
N GLY A 5 -9.76 -19.58 6.31
CA GLY A 5 -9.47 -20.66 5.41
C GLY A 5 -8.05 -21.17 5.55
N GLY A 6 -7.54 -21.23 6.77
CA GLY A 6 -6.17 -21.63 7.01
C GLY A 6 -5.13 -20.63 6.63
N LYS A 7 -5.57 -19.46 6.20
CA LYS A 7 -4.69 -18.44 5.73
C LYS A 7 -4.62 -17.32 6.73
N LEU A 8 -3.41 -16.95 7.11
CA LEU A 8 -3.20 -15.89 8.06
C LEU A 8 -3.49 -14.54 7.40
N MET A 9 -4.36 -13.74 8.01
CA MET A 9 -4.62 -12.42 7.49
C MET A 9 -3.43 -11.51 7.77
N ARG A 10 -3.03 -10.78 6.75
CA ARG A 10 -1.95 -9.84 6.92
C ARG A 10 -2.42 -8.69 7.79
N GLN A 11 -1.70 -8.43 8.86
CA GLN A 11 -2.01 -7.34 9.78
C GLN A 11 -1.08 -6.16 9.60
N PHE A 12 0.05 -6.38 8.96
CA PHE A 12 1.07 -5.36 8.84
C PHE A 12 1.42 -5.15 7.39
N TYR A 13 1.88 -3.97 7.09
CA TYR A 13 2.37 -3.64 5.77
C TYR A 13 3.50 -2.63 5.93
N ILE A 14 4.29 -2.49 4.87
CA ILE A 14 5.41 -1.54 4.88
C ILE A 14 4.84 -0.18 4.57
N SER A 15 5.06 0.77 5.48
CA SER A 15 4.53 2.10 5.34
C SER A 15 5.59 3.05 4.78
N ASP A 16 5.17 3.89 3.84
CA ASP A 16 6.00 4.96 3.30
C ASP A 16 5.87 6.15 4.26
N PRO A 17 6.94 6.50 4.99
CA PRO A 17 6.81 7.56 5.99
C PRO A 17 6.53 8.93 5.40
N ALA A 18 6.82 9.14 4.11
CA ALA A 18 6.56 10.43 3.51
C ALA A 18 5.07 10.75 3.43
N ILE A 19 4.22 9.75 3.59
CA ILE A 19 2.78 9.94 3.54
C ILE A 19 2.30 10.86 4.67
N PHE A 20 3.01 10.86 5.80
CA PHE A 20 2.61 11.65 6.94
C PHE A 20 2.84 13.14 6.76
N ASP A 21 3.56 13.52 5.73
CA ASP A 21 3.78 14.93 5.41
C ASP A 21 2.69 15.51 4.51
N LEU A 22 1.76 14.67 4.08
CA LEU A 22 0.67 15.11 3.24
C LEU A 22 -0.56 15.42 4.06
N GLU A 23 -1.31 16.43 3.62
CA GLU A 23 -2.59 16.72 4.23
C GLU A 23 -3.66 15.93 3.50
N MET A 24 -4.33 15.05 4.22
CA MET A 24 -5.43 14.31 3.64
C MET A 24 -6.46 14.01 4.71
N SER A 25 -7.69 13.78 4.29
CA SER A 25 -8.76 13.47 5.22
C SER A 25 -8.53 12.11 5.86
N PRO A 26 -9.13 11.86 7.03
CA PRO A 26 -9.01 10.55 7.66
C PRO A 26 -9.48 9.41 6.77
N PHE A 27 -10.54 9.64 5.99
CA PHE A 27 -11.03 8.60 5.10
C PHE A 27 -10.03 8.31 3.99
N ASP A 28 -9.46 9.36 3.41
CA ASP A 28 -8.48 9.17 2.33
C ASP A 28 -7.24 8.44 2.86
N PHE A 29 -6.83 8.74 4.07
CA PHE A 29 -5.71 8.04 4.69
C PHE A 29 -6.03 6.57 4.93
N LYS A 30 -7.22 6.27 5.40
CA LYS A 30 -7.65 4.90 5.62
C LYS A 30 -7.70 4.13 4.30
N LEU A 31 -8.24 4.76 3.27
CA LEU A 31 -8.32 4.11 1.97
C LEU A 31 -6.92 3.83 1.42
N TYR A 32 -6.04 4.82 1.47
CA TYR A 32 -4.69 4.65 1.00
C TYR A 32 -3.97 3.53 1.77
N SER A 33 -4.13 3.51 3.08
CA SER A 33 -3.51 2.48 3.92
C SER A 33 -4.04 1.10 3.59
N TYR A 34 -5.34 1.00 3.31
CA TYR A 34 -5.94 -0.26 2.90
C TYR A 34 -5.33 -0.75 1.59
N LEU A 35 -5.09 0.17 0.65
CA LEU A 35 -4.48 -0.20 -0.62
C LEU A 35 -3.05 -0.67 -0.43
N CYS A 36 -2.29 -0.01 0.44
CA CYS A 36 -0.93 -0.44 0.73
C CYS A 36 -0.91 -1.82 1.38
N LYS A 37 -1.85 -2.06 2.29
CA LYS A 37 -1.95 -3.33 2.98
C LYS A 37 -2.25 -4.47 2.01
N ASN A 38 -2.99 -4.18 0.95
CA ASN A 38 -3.38 -5.18 -0.05
C ASN A 38 -2.57 -5.06 -1.34
N TYR A 39 -1.38 -4.51 -1.24
CA TYR A 39 -0.50 -4.37 -2.38
C TYR A 39 0.21 -5.70 -2.65
N ASP A 40 0.25 -6.10 -3.93
CA ASP A 40 0.94 -7.31 -4.33
C ASP A 40 2.42 -6.99 -4.53
N LEU A 41 3.25 -7.44 -3.62
CA LEU A 41 4.66 -7.11 -3.62
C LEU A 41 5.45 -7.82 -4.71
N LYS A 42 4.90 -8.89 -5.26
CA LYS A 42 5.56 -9.57 -6.36
C LYS A 42 5.29 -8.89 -7.68
N ARG A 43 4.04 -8.49 -7.90
CA ARG A 43 3.64 -7.84 -9.15
C ARG A 43 3.77 -6.34 -9.11
N LEU A 44 3.96 -5.77 -7.93
CA LEU A 44 4.08 -4.33 -7.70
C LEU A 44 2.85 -3.60 -8.20
N THR A 45 1.70 -4.05 -7.75
CA THR A 45 0.42 -3.45 -8.11
C THR A 45 -0.58 -3.71 -6.99
N PRO A 46 -1.57 -2.83 -6.81
CA PRO A 46 -2.62 -3.10 -5.84
C PRO A 46 -3.40 -4.35 -6.21
N TYR A 47 -3.80 -5.11 -5.20
CA TYR A 47 -4.51 -6.36 -5.40
C TYR A 47 -6.00 -6.25 -5.08
N VAL A 48 -6.54 -5.05 -5.09
CA VAL A 48 -7.96 -4.82 -4.85
C VAL A 48 -8.51 -3.88 -5.91
N ARG A 49 -9.79 -4.01 -6.20
CA ARG A 49 -10.48 -3.15 -7.14
C ARG A 49 -11.27 -2.10 -6.37
N MET A 50 -11.78 -1.10 -7.10
CA MET A 50 -12.60 -0.08 -6.47
C MET A 50 -13.82 -0.66 -5.76
N VAL A 51 -14.44 -1.66 -6.37
CA VAL A 51 -15.62 -2.29 -5.76
C VAL A 51 -15.26 -3.00 -4.46
N ASP A 52 -14.06 -3.56 -4.39
CA ASP A 52 -13.60 -4.20 -3.16
C ASP A 52 -13.42 -3.17 -2.04
N CYS A 53 -12.96 -1.99 -2.38
CA CYS A 53 -12.84 -0.91 -1.42
C CYS A 53 -14.22 -0.47 -0.93
N ALA A 54 -15.17 -0.33 -1.85
CA ALA A 54 -16.52 0.07 -1.49
C ALA A 54 -17.13 -0.94 -0.53
N ASP A 55 -16.94 -2.21 -0.79
CA ASP A 55 -17.45 -3.26 0.07
C ASP A 55 -16.78 -3.25 1.45
N HIS A 56 -15.46 -3.11 1.45
CA HIS A 56 -14.72 -3.13 2.71
C HIS A 56 -15.11 -1.97 3.62
N PHE A 57 -15.25 -0.78 3.06
CA PHE A 57 -15.56 0.41 3.86
C PHE A 57 -17.06 0.65 3.99
N ILE A 58 -17.89 -0.22 3.42
CA ILE A 58 -19.33 -0.07 3.41
C ILE A 58 -19.69 1.34 2.96
N THR A 59 -19.16 1.73 1.81
CA THR A 59 -19.22 3.08 1.29
C THR A 59 -19.63 3.02 -0.17
N PRO A 60 -20.52 3.93 -0.64
CA PRO A 60 -20.92 3.93 -2.04
C PRO A 60 -19.72 4.11 -2.97
N LEU A 61 -19.77 3.43 -4.09
CA LEU A 61 -18.68 3.48 -5.07
C LEU A 61 -18.31 4.91 -5.50
N PRO A 62 -19.25 5.83 -5.71
CA PRO A 62 -18.87 7.21 -6.07
C PRO A 62 -17.98 7.88 -5.04
N LYS A 63 -18.17 7.57 -3.76
CA LYS A 63 -17.31 8.16 -2.72
C LYS A 63 -15.90 7.58 -2.78
N ILE A 64 -15.79 6.30 -3.12
CA ILE A 64 -14.47 5.70 -3.32
C ILE A 64 -13.78 6.36 -4.51
N LYS A 65 -14.52 6.57 -5.60
CA LYS A 65 -13.96 7.24 -6.78
C LYS A 65 -13.48 8.63 -6.45
N ASP A 66 -14.26 9.38 -5.68
CA ASP A 66 -13.87 10.73 -5.28
C ASP A 66 -12.58 10.71 -4.45
N ALA A 67 -12.49 9.77 -3.53
CA ALA A 67 -11.29 9.65 -2.69
C ALA A 67 -10.07 9.27 -3.54
N LEU A 68 -10.23 8.35 -4.47
CA LEU A 68 -9.13 7.97 -5.36
C LEU A 68 -8.71 9.15 -6.23
N GLN A 69 -9.68 9.96 -6.66
CA GLN A 69 -9.38 11.16 -7.44
C GLN A 69 -8.53 12.13 -6.62
N ARG A 70 -8.91 12.35 -5.35
CA ARG A 70 -8.12 13.22 -4.49
C ARG A 70 -6.71 12.68 -4.31
N LEU A 71 -6.58 11.38 -4.10
CA LEU A 71 -5.26 10.75 -3.95
C LEU A 71 -4.45 10.85 -5.22
N SER A 72 -5.10 10.85 -6.38
CA SER A 72 -4.38 10.96 -7.65
C SER A 72 -3.78 12.35 -7.87
N LEU A 73 -4.26 13.34 -7.11
CA LEU A 73 -3.72 14.69 -7.20
C LEU A 73 -2.61 14.95 -6.19
N MET A 74 -2.33 13.99 -5.33
CA MET A 74 -1.26 14.11 -4.35
C MET A 74 0.00 13.46 -4.87
N ASN A 75 1.11 14.16 -4.73
CA ASN A 75 2.39 13.70 -5.25
C ASN A 75 3.46 13.72 -4.16
N ILE A 76 4.37 12.77 -4.24
CA ILE A 76 5.59 12.77 -3.44
C ILE A 76 6.73 12.53 -4.41
N ASP A 77 7.69 13.46 -4.44
CA ASP A 77 8.82 13.38 -5.37
C ASP A 77 8.34 13.23 -6.81
N TYR A 78 7.33 14.02 -7.18
CA TYR A 78 6.75 14.06 -8.52
C TYR A 78 6.05 12.77 -8.94
N LYS A 79 5.75 11.89 -8.00
CA LYS A 79 5.03 10.66 -8.27
C LYS A 79 3.69 10.69 -7.58
N PRO A 80 2.59 10.50 -8.31
CA PRO A 80 1.26 10.51 -7.67
C PRO A 80 1.05 9.29 -6.79
N LEU A 81 0.21 9.46 -5.79
CA LEU A 81 -0.13 8.33 -4.93
C LEU A 81 -0.94 7.29 -5.67
N ILE A 82 -1.80 7.75 -6.57
CA ILE A 82 -2.68 6.88 -7.36
C ILE A 82 -2.69 7.36 -8.80
N THR A 83 -2.71 6.42 -9.74
CA THR A 83 -3.04 6.73 -11.14
C THR A 83 -4.07 5.73 -11.60
N HIS A 84 -4.99 6.18 -12.43
CA HIS A 84 -6.01 5.31 -13.01
C HIS A 84 -5.51 4.73 -14.31
N LYS A 85 -5.71 3.42 -14.49
CA LYS A 85 -5.45 2.79 -15.77
C LYS A 85 -6.73 2.66 -16.57
N ASN A 86 -7.81 2.32 -15.87
CA ASN A 86 -9.15 2.25 -16.47
C ASN A 86 -10.16 2.25 -15.34
N PHE A 87 -11.40 1.93 -15.64
CA PHE A 87 -12.46 1.98 -14.62
C PHE A 87 -12.26 1.02 -13.46
N THR A 88 -11.54 -0.06 -13.69
CA THR A 88 -11.39 -1.10 -12.69
C THR A 88 -10.04 -1.07 -12.00
N TYR A 89 -9.00 -0.70 -12.75
CA TYR A 89 -7.64 -0.83 -12.27
C TYR A 89 -6.99 0.52 -12.05
N PHE A 90 -6.12 0.54 -11.06
CA PHE A 90 -5.33 1.72 -10.74
C PHE A 90 -3.96 1.27 -10.26
N ASP A 91 -3.01 2.20 -10.24
CA ASP A 91 -1.67 1.94 -9.78
C ASP A 91 -1.30 2.89 -8.66
N MET A 92 -0.20 2.56 -7.99
CA MET A 92 0.33 3.38 -6.90
C MET A 92 1.79 3.71 -7.20
N PRO A 93 2.05 4.67 -8.10
CA PRO A 93 3.42 4.94 -8.54
C PRO A 93 4.38 5.31 -7.42
N ARG A 94 3.95 6.15 -6.48
CA ARG A 94 4.83 6.53 -5.38
C ARG A 94 5.16 5.33 -4.49
N TYR A 95 4.18 4.53 -4.15
CA TYR A 95 4.41 3.38 -3.29
C TYR A 95 5.31 2.36 -3.98
N LYS A 96 5.09 2.16 -5.27
CA LYS A 96 5.94 1.27 -6.06
C LYS A 96 7.40 1.74 -6.03
N HIS A 97 7.60 3.03 -6.21
CA HIS A 97 8.94 3.61 -6.18
C HIS A 97 9.58 3.43 -4.80
N PHE A 98 8.82 3.68 -3.76
CA PHE A 98 9.28 3.51 -2.40
C PHE A 98 9.76 2.07 -2.16
N LEU A 99 8.96 1.08 -2.57
CA LEU A 99 9.30 -0.32 -2.39
C LEU A 99 10.54 -0.71 -3.21
N GLN A 100 10.66 -0.17 -4.42
CA GLN A 100 11.81 -0.45 -5.26
C GLN A 100 13.10 0.10 -4.67
N ASN A 101 13.00 1.24 -4.00
CA ASN A 101 14.17 1.82 -3.33
C ASN A 101 14.64 0.95 -2.17
N ILE A 102 13.72 0.34 -1.46
CA ILE A 102 14.09 -0.58 -0.41
C ILE A 102 14.86 -1.77 -1.00
N LYS A 103 14.37 -2.31 -2.10
CA LYS A 103 15.04 -3.41 -2.78
C LYS A 103 16.41 -3.02 -3.29
N PHE A 104 16.53 -1.79 -3.74
CA PHE A 104 17.80 -1.29 -4.27
C PHE A 104 18.84 -1.17 -3.18
N GLN A 105 18.47 -0.65 -2.02
CA GLN A 105 19.38 -0.51 -0.89
C GLN A 105 19.95 -1.85 -0.46
N LYS A 106 19.19 -2.88 -0.65
CA LYS A 106 19.63 -4.22 -0.37
C LYS A 106 20.91 -4.58 -1.11
N ASN A 107 21.06 -4.11 -2.32
CA ASN A 107 22.20 -4.44 -3.15
C ASN A 107 23.47 -3.69 -2.74
N PHE A 108 23.33 -2.66 -1.93
CA PHE A 108 24.47 -1.87 -1.51
C PHE A 108 25.02 -2.27 -0.16
N SER A 109 24.20 -2.91 0.66
CA SER A 109 24.61 -3.24 2.00
C SER A 109 23.98 -4.57 2.43
N ASN A 110 24.77 -5.61 2.39
CA ASN A 110 24.26 -6.92 2.75
C ASN A 110 23.68 -6.95 4.16
N ARG A 111 24.32 -6.29 5.10
CA ARG A 111 23.81 -6.27 6.45
C ARG A 111 22.51 -5.51 6.58
N GLY A 112 22.54 -4.27 6.13
CA GLY A 112 21.35 -3.46 6.19
C GLY A 112 20.24 -4.10 5.42
N PHE A 113 20.59 -4.69 4.31
CA PHE A 113 19.62 -5.35 3.47
C PHE A 113 18.97 -6.54 4.17
N ASN A 114 19.75 -7.38 4.80
CA ASN A 114 19.17 -8.53 5.47
C ASN A 114 18.24 -8.12 6.58
N LYS A 115 18.57 -7.05 7.27
CA LYS A 115 17.71 -6.54 8.32
C LYS A 115 16.42 -6.00 7.75
N VAL A 116 16.49 -5.23 6.67
CA VAL A 116 15.31 -4.69 6.02
C VAL A 116 14.45 -5.82 5.47
N LYS A 117 15.07 -6.78 4.82
CA LYS A 117 14.37 -7.92 4.28
C LYS A 117 13.61 -8.68 5.36
N GLN A 118 14.21 -8.87 6.51
CA GLN A 118 13.57 -9.56 7.60
C GLN A 118 12.37 -8.80 8.13
N ASN A 119 12.52 -7.50 8.26
CA ASN A 119 11.41 -6.67 8.70
C ASN A 119 10.25 -6.69 7.73
N ILE A 120 10.55 -6.60 6.43
CA ILE A 120 9.54 -6.66 5.40
C ILE A 120 8.81 -7.99 5.45
N TYR A 121 9.55 -9.06 5.56
CA TYR A 121 8.97 -10.39 5.62
C TYR A 121 8.05 -10.51 6.83
N THR A 122 8.50 -10.04 7.96
CA THR A 122 7.74 -10.11 9.19
C THR A 122 6.41 -9.37 9.05
N TYR A 123 6.44 -8.17 8.49
CA TYR A 123 5.22 -7.40 8.28
C TYR A 123 4.27 -8.08 7.33
N GLN A 124 4.80 -8.61 6.24
CA GLN A 124 3.96 -9.23 5.22
C GLN A 124 3.27 -10.48 5.71
N ASN A 125 3.91 -11.19 6.61
CA ASN A 125 3.36 -12.43 7.11
C ASN A 125 2.57 -12.26 8.40
N GLY A 126 2.48 -11.06 8.89
CA GLY A 126 1.74 -10.81 10.13
C GLY A 126 2.47 -11.29 11.35
N GLU A 127 3.71 -11.66 11.20
CA GLU A 127 4.54 -12.07 12.31
C GLU A 127 5.39 -10.91 12.70
N TYR A 128 5.17 -10.38 13.80
CA TYR A 128 5.94 -9.26 14.23
C TYR A 128 6.77 -9.66 15.42
N ASP A 129 8.01 -9.88 15.12
CA ASP A 129 8.89 -10.29 16.13
C ASP A 129 9.56 -9.11 16.67
N SER A 130 9.18 -8.69 17.69
CA SER A 130 9.79 -7.49 18.23
C SER A 130 11.12 -7.73 18.88
#